data_01b4a34c089f8327b3b0e84af3e15f20
#
_entry.id   01b4a34c089f8327b3b0e84af3e15f20
#
_cell.length_a   1.000
_cell.length_b   1.000
_cell.length_c   1.000
_cell.angle_alpha   90.00
_cell.angle_beta   90.00
_cell.angle_gamma   90.00
#
_symmetry.space_group_name_H-M   'P 1'
#
loop_
_entity.id
_entity.type
_entity.pdbx_description
1 polymer ?
#
loop_
_entity_poly.entity_id
_entity_poly.type
_entity_poly.pdbx_seq_one_letter_code
_entity_poly.pdbx_strand_id
1 'polypeptide(L)'
;MHSVWAQRREEVLSDCLVSPDVFTQMVERLGEFVVPYQHALETEASGRHVHLYLQGLLSHLERKNAEKIATFVDVERQVIQDFIGTVPWDHRPLVTVLVRQVAERLGEPDGIIAFDPSSFPKRGTHSVGVKRQWCGHRGKVDNCQVGVFMGYVSHHDHALLDFRLYLPEEWAYDELRRQACHVPKEVRYHTRQEQCLEMLDAWGDQIPHGWVTGDDELGRHTRFRHALRERGERYVLGVPCNTTMRDLEAPWPMYQGRGRPPKAPWQSVTQWRQRLEAQAWTRLTVRDGEKGPVAIEVVTRRIQTRLERKRTGPAEWLVVTRRPLTEDRTLEPRASRDATDQDEHHRYHYYLTPTGVSAARLQEPSLENLAPCGRTFLVHYVPDAPPMRIGHDGQRIRDERLGLTSAVLPA
;
A
#
# COMPACT_ATOMS: atom_id res chain seq x y z
N MET A 1 -10.63 -5.80 -35.68
CA MET A 1 -10.18 -6.05 -34.29
C MET A 1 -8.69 -6.44 -34.17
N HIS A 2 -8.14 -7.28 -35.09
CA HIS A 2 -6.71 -7.67 -35.04
C HIS A 2 -5.71 -6.52 -35.23
N SER A 3 -6.03 -5.47 -35.98
CA SER A 3 -5.08 -4.38 -36.26
C SER A 3 -4.83 -3.46 -35.06
N VAL A 4 -5.86 -3.14 -34.26
CA VAL A 4 -5.73 -2.29 -33.07
C VAL A 4 -4.89 -2.99 -31.99
N TRP A 5 -5.04 -4.29 -31.87
CA TRP A 5 -4.26 -5.11 -30.94
C TRP A 5 -2.78 -5.21 -31.33
N ALA A 6 -2.50 -5.36 -32.62
CA ALA A 6 -1.13 -5.40 -33.13
C ALA A 6 -0.43 -4.05 -32.92
N GLN A 7 -1.12 -2.95 -33.22
CA GLN A 7 -0.59 -1.60 -33.05
C GLN A 7 -0.32 -1.29 -31.56
N ARG A 8 -1.25 -1.63 -30.65
CA ARG A 8 -1.06 -1.42 -29.21
C ARG A 8 0.06 -2.28 -28.63
N ARG A 9 0.22 -3.52 -29.13
CA ARG A 9 1.34 -4.38 -28.76
C ARG A 9 2.69 -3.80 -29.19
N GLU A 10 2.77 -3.23 -30.40
CA GLU A 10 3.97 -2.56 -30.89
C GLU A 10 4.31 -1.31 -30.06
N GLU A 11 3.32 -0.49 -29.71
CA GLU A 11 3.50 0.66 -28.83
C GLU A 11 4.05 0.24 -27.45
N VAL A 12 3.43 -0.76 -26.81
CA VAL A 12 3.90 -1.30 -25.51
C VAL A 12 5.30 -1.90 -25.62
N LEU A 13 5.60 -2.60 -26.69
CA LEU A 13 6.95 -3.17 -26.91
C LEU A 13 7.97 -2.05 -27.18
N SER A 14 7.59 -0.98 -27.87
CA SER A 14 8.44 0.19 -28.08
C SER A 14 8.75 0.90 -26.77
N ASP A 15 7.75 1.07 -25.89
CA ASP A 15 7.94 1.64 -24.56
C ASP A 15 8.79 0.77 -23.62
N CYS A 16 8.86 -0.55 -23.91
CA CYS A 16 9.70 -1.50 -23.18
C CYS A 16 11.13 -1.64 -23.76
N LEU A 17 11.45 -1.00 -24.89
CA LEU A 17 12.79 -1.00 -25.47
C LEU A 17 13.72 -0.11 -24.65
N VAL A 18 14.51 -0.75 -23.80
CA VAL A 18 15.57 -0.09 -23.05
C VAL A 18 16.75 0.12 -23.96
N SER A 19 17.19 1.38 -24.15
CA SER A 19 18.39 1.67 -24.93
C SER A 19 19.59 0.91 -24.37
N PRO A 20 20.47 0.32 -25.21
CA PRO A 20 21.73 -0.28 -24.76
C PRO A 20 22.57 0.65 -23.90
N ASP A 21 22.47 1.97 -24.09
CA ASP A 21 23.17 2.99 -23.31
C ASP A 21 22.78 2.97 -21.83
N VAL A 22 21.57 2.49 -21.48
CA VAL A 22 21.15 2.32 -20.08
C VAL A 22 22.05 1.32 -19.36
N PHE A 23 22.60 0.33 -20.06
CA PHE A 23 23.52 -0.66 -19.50
C PHE A 23 24.97 -0.20 -19.49
N THR A 24 25.27 0.87 -20.24
CA THR A 24 26.64 1.44 -20.29
C THR A 24 26.94 2.07 -18.93
N GLN A 25 28.14 1.80 -18.42
CA GLN A 25 28.63 2.34 -17.13
C GLN A 25 27.71 2.02 -15.93
N MET A 26 26.96 0.90 -15.98
CA MET A 26 26.03 0.55 -14.90
C MET A 26 26.73 0.36 -13.56
N VAL A 27 27.96 -0.15 -13.55
CA VAL A 27 28.75 -0.35 -12.32
C VAL A 27 29.21 0.99 -11.74
N GLU A 28 29.66 1.92 -12.58
CA GLU A 28 30.05 3.27 -12.18
C GLU A 28 28.86 4.03 -11.61
N ARG A 29 27.72 3.99 -12.31
CA ARG A 29 26.47 4.63 -11.84
C ARG A 29 25.98 4.06 -10.51
N LEU A 30 26.11 2.73 -10.32
CA LEU A 30 25.81 2.11 -9.03
C LEU A 30 26.77 2.64 -7.95
N GLY A 31 28.06 2.76 -8.28
CA GLY A 31 29.06 3.32 -7.37
C GLY A 31 28.67 4.73 -6.92
N GLU A 32 28.35 5.61 -7.86
CA GLU A 32 27.91 6.99 -7.58
C GLU A 32 26.62 7.03 -6.75
N PHE A 33 25.63 6.19 -7.11
CA PHE A 33 24.36 6.08 -6.39
C PHE A 33 24.56 5.68 -4.92
N VAL A 34 25.51 4.80 -4.64
CA VAL A 34 25.75 4.26 -3.28
C VAL A 34 26.52 5.23 -2.38
N VAL A 35 27.29 6.17 -2.94
CA VAL A 35 28.14 7.10 -2.15
C VAL A 35 27.39 7.78 -1.00
N PRO A 36 26.21 8.40 -1.17
CA PRO A 36 25.51 9.03 -0.05
C PRO A 36 25.11 8.04 1.07
N TYR A 37 24.82 6.80 0.71
CA TYR A 37 24.50 5.74 1.68
C TYR A 37 25.75 5.26 2.41
N GLN A 38 26.89 5.17 1.73
CA GLN A 38 28.17 4.85 2.37
C GLN A 38 28.55 5.88 3.42
N HIS A 39 28.38 7.17 3.11
CA HIS A 39 28.65 8.26 4.04
C HIS A 39 27.65 8.31 5.22
N ALA A 40 26.45 7.75 5.04
CA ALA A 40 25.45 7.69 6.09
C ALA A 40 25.70 6.56 7.12
N LEU A 41 26.60 5.62 6.79
CA LEU A 41 27.01 4.55 7.71
C LEU A 41 28.18 5.01 8.59
N GLU A 42 28.16 4.56 9.85
CA GLU A 42 29.11 5.02 10.86
C GLU A 42 30.58 4.61 10.60
N THR A 43 30.76 3.48 9.89
CA THR A 43 32.10 2.93 9.64
C THR A 43 32.40 2.78 8.16
N GLU A 44 33.65 3.01 7.79
CA GLU A 44 34.11 2.79 6.41
C GLU A 44 33.95 1.34 5.96
N ALA A 45 34.11 0.38 6.88
CA ALA A 45 33.88 -1.04 6.58
C ALA A 45 32.43 -1.30 6.18
N SER A 46 31.45 -0.78 6.93
CA SER A 46 30.02 -0.89 6.58
C SER A 46 29.73 -0.21 5.25
N GLY A 47 30.34 0.95 4.97
CA GLY A 47 30.24 1.63 3.68
C GLY A 47 30.73 0.78 2.50
N ARG A 48 31.82 0.05 2.65
CA ARG A 48 32.29 -0.90 1.61
C ARG A 48 31.33 -2.08 1.46
N HIS A 49 30.85 -2.62 2.56
CA HIS A 49 29.98 -3.81 2.55
C HIS A 49 28.62 -3.52 1.93
N VAL A 50 28.03 -2.33 2.12
CA VAL A 50 26.76 -1.96 1.48
C VAL A 50 26.87 -1.99 -0.04
N HIS A 51 27.97 -1.50 -0.60
CA HIS A 51 28.22 -1.53 -2.05
C HIS A 51 28.25 -2.96 -2.58
N LEU A 52 29.08 -3.83 -1.96
CA LEU A 52 29.19 -5.24 -2.31
C LEU A 52 27.84 -5.98 -2.20
N TYR A 53 27.10 -5.70 -1.13
CA TYR A 53 25.79 -6.29 -0.93
C TYR A 53 24.79 -5.88 -2.02
N LEU A 54 24.76 -4.59 -2.38
CA LEU A 54 23.90 -4.08 -3.45
C LEU A 54 24.27 -4.65 -4.81
N GLN A 55 25.57 -4.80 -5.13
CA GLN A 55 26.01 -5.49 -6.34
C GLN A 55 25.45 -6.91 -6.41
N GLY A 56 25.51 -7.64 -5.29
CA GLY A 56 24.95 -8.99 -5.18
C GLY A 56 23.42 -9.02 -5.34
N LEU A 57 22.71 -8.04 -4.75
CA LEU A 57 21.25 -7.94 -4.88
C LEU A 57 20.82 -7.61 -6.32
N LEU A 58 21.57 -6.79 -7.03
CA LEU A 58 21.28 -6.40 -8.42
C LEU A 58 21.80 -7.42 -9.46
N SER A 59 22.60 -8.42 -9.03
CA SER A 59 23.14 -9.44 -9.91
C SER A 59 22.07 -10.41 -10.42
N HIS A 60 22.46 -11.23 -11.39
CA HIS A 60 21.64 -12.31 -11.98
C HIS A 60 21.50 -13.57 -11.09
N LEU A 61 22.03 -13.55 -9.87
CA LEU A 61 21.94 -14.68 -8.95
C LEU A 61 20.49 -15.10 -8.70
N GLU A 62 20.18 -16.37 -8.88
CA GLU A 62 18.84 -16.92 -8.59
C GLU A 62 18.51 -16.87 -7.09
N ARG A 63 19.51 -17.16 -6.24
CA ARG A 63 19.38 -17.10 -4.77
C ARG A 63 20.29 -16.01 -4.23
N LYS A 64 19.72 -14.94 -3.69
CA LYS A 64 20.42 -13.79 -3.14
C LYS A 64 20.55 -13.93 -1.62
N ASN A 65 21.36 -14.87 -1.18
CA ASN A 65 21.73 -15.06 0.23
C ASN A 65 23.21 -14.66 0.45
N ALA A 66 23.60 -14.51 1.72
CA ALA A 66 24.94 -14.08 2.08
C ALA A 66 26.05 -14.87 1.40
N GLU A 67 25.91 -16.20 1.34
CA GLU A 67 26.91 -17.09 0.73
C GLU A 67 27.06 -16.85 -0.78
N LYS A 68 25.94 -16.81 -1.52
CA LYS A 68 25.97 -16.61 -2.97
C LYS A 68 26.42 -15.21 -3.36
N ILE A 69 26.01 -14.20 -2.59
CA ILE A 69 26.46 -12.83 -2.78
C ILE A 69 27.96 -12.74 -2.52
N ALA A 70 28.45 -13.28 -1.39
CA ALA A 70 29.88 -13.27 -1.07
C ALA A 70 30.73 -13.94 -2.17
N THR A 71 30.29 -15.11 -2.67
CA THR A 71 30.95 -15.78 -3.79
C THR A 71 30.96 -14.92 -5.06
N PHE A 72 29.87 -14.21 -5.34
CA PHE A 72 29.73 -13.37 -6.53
C PHE A 72 30.65 -12.13 -6.50
N VAL A 73 30.79 -11.51 -5.30
CA VAL A 73 31.63 -10.32 -5.12
C VAL A 73 33.05 -10.66 -4.62
N ASP A 74 33.42 -11.92 -4.61
CA ASP A 74 34.75 -12.44 -4.25
C ASP A 74 35.21 -12.04 -2.84
N VAL A 75 34.35 -12.26 -1.86
CA VAL A 75 34.67 -12.07 -0.44
C VAL A 75 34.28 -13.31 0.39
N GLU A 76 34.79 -13.39 1.61
CA GLU A 76 34.37 -14.44 2.54
C GLU A 76 32.89 -14.27 2.93
N ARG A 77 32.18 -15.42 3.01
CA ARG A 77 30.76 -15.45 3.42
C ARG A 77 30.49 -14.65 4.71
N GLN A 78 31.41 -14.75 5.68
CA GLN A 78 31.26 -14.12 6.99
C GLN A 78 31.15 -12.60 6.87
N VAL A 79 31.87 -11.98 5.93
CA VAL A 79 31.82 -10.52 5.70
C VAL A 79 30.39 -10.05 5.41
N ILE A 80 29.72 -10.71 4.48
CA ILE A 80 28.33 -10.34 4.10
C ILE A 80 27.35 -10.73 5.21
N GLN A 81 27.56 -11.90 5.81
CA GLN A 81 26.69 -12.39 6.91
C GLN A 81 26.74 -11.48 8.13
N ASP A 82 27.92 -11.05 8.53
CA ASP A 82 28.08 -10.14 9.66
C ASP A 82 27.49 -8.77 9.37
N PHE A 83 27.72 -8.24 8.16
CA PHE A 83 27.15 -6.94 7.76
C PHE A 83 25.62 -6.91 7.84
N ILE A 84 24.93 -7.96 7.40
CA ILE A 84 23.46 -7.99 7.36
C ILE A 84 22.81 -8.53 8.64
N GLY A 85 23.56 -9.22 9.50
CA GLY A 85 22.94 -9.95 10.61
C GLY A 85 23.58 -9.81 11.99
N THR A 86 24.87 -9.47 12.09
CA THR A 86 25.61 -9.51 13.35
C THR A 86 26.11 -8.15 13.79
N VAL A 87 26.65 -7.36 12.86
CA VAL A 87 27.19 -6.03 13.17
C VAL A 87 26.05 -5.05 13.38
N PRO A 88 25.94 -4.41 14.55
CA PRO A 88 24.92 -3.41 14.78
C PRO A 88 25.22 -2.15 13.96
N TRP A 89 24.25 -1.67 13.23
CA TRP A 89 24.29 -0.36 12.55
C TRP A 89 22.87 0.21 12.46
N ASP A 90 22.79 1.55 12.50
CA ASP A 90 21.51 2.25 12.41
C ASP A 90 21.10 2.41 10.95
N HIS A 91 19.92 1.96 10.59
CA HIS A 91 19.37 2.10 9.24
C HIS A 91 18.71 3.46 8.99
N ARG A 92 18.36 4.21 10.03
CA ARG A 92 17.66 5.50 9.91
C ARG A 92 18.40 6.55 9.07
N PRO A 93 19.73 6.72 9.17
CA PRO A 93 20.46 7.59 8.27
C PRO A 93 20.32 7.19 6.80
N LEU A 94 20.24 5.90 6.49
CA LEU A 94 20.01 5.41 5.11
C LEU A 94 18.60 5.79 4.62
N VAL A 95 17.58 5.67 5.48
CA VAL A 95 16.22 6.12 5.17
C VAL A 95 16.17 7.62 4.90
N THR A 96 16.92 8.43 5.67
CA THR A 96 17.02 9.88 5.45
C THR A 96 17.58 10.19 4.05
N VAL A 97 18.62 9.47 3.63
CA VAL A 97 19.20 9.61 2.27
C VAL A 97 18.16 9.24 1.22
N LEU A 98 17.49 8.09 1.42
CA LEU A 98 16.46 7.59 0.50
C LEU A 98 15.31 8.59 0.34
N VAL A 99 14.74 9.08 1.43
CA VAL A 99 13.63 10.05 1.41
C VAL A 99 14.02 11.30 0.64
N ARG A 100 15.23 11.84 0.89
CA ARG A 100 15.75 13.00 0.14
C ARG A 100 15.85 12.72 -1.35
N GLN A 101 16.44 11.60 -1.75
CA GLN A 101 16.57 11.23 -3.16
C GLN A 101 15.20 11.02 -3.83
N VAL A 102 14.24 10.43 -3.12
CA VAL A 102 12.87 10.25 -3.64
C VAL A 102 12.18 11.61 -3.76
N ALA A 103 12.31 12.49 -2.76
CA ALA A 103 11.75 13.85 -2.83
C ALA A 103 12.31 14.65 -4.01
N GLU A 104 13.62 14.56 -4.26
CA GLU A 104 14.29 15.27 -5.37
C GLU A 104 13.90 14.73 -6.76
N ARG A 105 13.68 13.42 -6.88
CA ARG A 105 13.46 12.75 -8.19
C ARG A 105 12.01 12.48 -8.52
N LEU A 106 11.19 12.20 -7.52
CA LEU A 106 9.80 11.78 -7.67
C LEU A 106 8.82 12.71 -6.97
N GLY A 107 9.30 13.66 -6.15
CA GLY A 107 8.45 14.52 -5.34
C GLY A 107 7.54 15.42 -6.17
N GLU A 108 6.22 15.31 -5.95
CA GLU A 108 5.19 16.05 -6.67
C GLU A 108 4.15 16.61 -5.68
N PRO A 109 3.59 17.81 -5.92
CA PRO A 109 2.56 18.39 -5.06
C PRO A 109 1.30 17.51 -4.89
N ASP A 110 0.99 16.68 -5.88
CA ASP A 110 -0.11 15.71 -5.88
C ASP A 110 0.36 14.27 -5.65
N GLY A 111 1.61 14.06 -5.27
CA GLY A 111 2.16 12.76 -4.91
C GLY A 111 1.38 12.09 -3.77
N ILE A 112 1.50 10.79 -3.64
CA ILE A 112 0.73 9.99 -2.70
C ILE A 112 1.66 9.28 -1.72
N ILE A 113 1.44 9.46 -0.43
CA ILE A 113 1.99 8.61 0.61
C ILE A 113 1.03 7.44 0.84
N ALA A 114 1.50 6.22 0.64
CA ALA A 114 0.73 5.00 0.78
C ALA A 114 1.20 4.18 1.98
N PHE A 115 0.28 3.75 2.84
CA PHE A 115 0.57 2.85 3.95
C PHE A 115 -0.05 1.48 3.70
N ASP A 116 0.75 0.42 3.93
CA ASP A 116 0.31 -0.97 3.78
C ASP A 116 0.91 -1.86 4.86
N PRO A 117 0.09 -2.45 5.76
CA PRO A 117 0.53 -3.48 6.68
C PRO A 117 0.63 -4.84 5.96
N SER A 118 1.85 -5.28 5.67
CA SER A 118 2.09 -6.55 4.97
C SER A 118 2.57 -7.65 5.93
N SER A 119 2.10 -8.88 5.68
CA SER A 119 2.36 -10.04 6.55
C SER A 119 3.36 -11.02 5.94
N PHE A 120 4.30 -11.49 6.78
CA PHE A 120 5.35 -12.44 6.42
C PHE A 120 5.15 -13.75 7.18
N PRO A 121 4.75 -14.85 6.51
CA PRO A 121 4.63 -16.15 7.15
C PRO A 121 5.95 -16.59 7.79
N LYS A 122 5.90 -17.06 9.02
CA LYS A 122 7.06 -17.53 9.75
C LYS A 122 6.81 -18.92 10.35
N ARG A 123 7.89 -19.68 10.48
CA ARG A 123 7.89 -20.92 11.25
C ARG A 123 8.50 -20.65 12.63
N GLY A 124 7.98 -21.36 13.65
CA GLY A 124 8.48 -21.20 15.02
C GLY A 124 7.93 -19.97 15.74
N THR A 125 8.44 -19.70 16.95
CA THR A 125 7.88 -18.74 17.90
C THR A 125 8.87 -17.65 18.35
N HIS A 126 10.13 -17.71 17.89
CA HIS A 126 11.21 -16.84 18.36
C HIS A 126 11.46 -15.59 17.49
N SER A 127 10.99 -15.56 16.24
CA SER A 127 11.11 -14.35 15.43
C SER A 127 10.33 -13.21 16.08
N VAL A 128 10.98 -12.07 16.32
CA VAL A 128 10.38 -10.92 17.01
C VAL A 128 9.07 -10.49 16.35
N GLY A 129 8.02 -10.33 17.13
CA GLY A 129 6.69 -9.93 16.62
C GLY A 129 5.86 -11.06 15.98
N VAL A 130 6.37 -12.30 15.93
CA VAL A 130 5.61 -13.43 15.39
C VAL A 130 4.41 -13.78 16.26
N LYS A 131 3.25 -13.95 15.63
CA LYS A 131 1.98 -14.29 16.28
C LYS A 131 1.05 -14.98 15.29
N ARG A 132 0.10 -15.78 15.81
CA ARG A 132 -1.06 -16.22 15.03
C ARG A 132 -2.03 -15.04 14.85
N GLN A 133 -2.02 -14.47 13.68
CA GLN A 133 -2.83 -13.31 13.29
C GLN A 133 -3.22 -13.42 11.82
N TRP A 134 -4.07 -12.51 11.34
CA TRP A 134 -4.43 -12.49 9.93
C TRP A 134 -3.19 -12.32 9.06
N CYS A 135 -2.98 -13.25 8.16
CA CYS A 135 -1.89 -13.28 7.22
C CYS A 135 -2.45 -13.04 5.81
N GLY A 136 -2.44 -11.78 5.35
CA GLY A 136 -2.98 -11.38 4.06
C GLY A 136 -2.36 -12.17 2.91
N HIS A 137 -1.05 -12.44 2.95
CA HIS A 137 -0.35 -13.27 1.98
C HIS A 137 -0.94 -14.69 1.83
N ARG A 138 -1.55 -15.24 2.90
CA ARG A 138 -2.18 -16.57 2.88
C ARG A 138 -3.71 -16.55 2.92
N GLY A 139 -4.32 -15.37 3.05
CA GLY A 139 -5.77 -15.21 3.15
C GLY A 139 -6.41 -15.90 4.36
N LYS A 140 -5.65 -16.12 5.44
CA LYS A 140 -6.13 -16.83 6.65
C LYS A 140 -5.33 -16.42 7.89
N VAL A 141 -5.83 -16.78 9.07
CA VAL A 141 -5.07 -16.66 10.32
C VAL A 141 -3.94 -17.69 10.30
N ASP A 142 -2.71 -17.21 10.33
CA ASP A 142 -1.50 -18.03 10.33
C ASP A 142 -0.41 -17.40 11.20
N ASN A 143 0.66 -18.14 11.44
CA ASN A 143 1.81 -17.66 12.18
C ASN A 143 2.65 -16.73 11.30
N CYS A 144 2.65 -15.45 11.60
CA CYS A 144 3.33 -14.44 10.78
C CYS A 144 3.83 -13.25 11.60
N GLN A 145 4.81 -12.55 11.05
CA GLN A 145 5.18 -11.19 11.42
C GLN A 145 4.40 -10.21 10.54
N VAL A 146 4.24 -8.98 11.00
CA VAL A 146 3.67 -7.90 10.18
C VAL A 146 4.63 -6.72 10.15
N GLY A 147 4.95 -6.26 8.96
CA GLY A 147 5.63 -5.00 8.73
C GLY A 147 4.60 -3.96 8.28
N VAL A 148 4.69 -2.74 8.81
CA VAL A 148 3.94 -1.58 8.33
C VAL A 148 4.86 -0.78 7.44
N PHE A 149 4.48 -0.60 6.19
CA PHE A 149 5.31 0.04 5.17
C PHE A 149 4.74 1.40 4.79
N MET A 150 5.63 2.35 4.53
CA MET A 150 5.35 3.65 3.95
C MET A 150 5.97 3.72 2.58
N GLY A 151 5.15 3.88 1.55
CA GLY A 151 5.58 4.08 0.16
C GLY A 151 5.24 5.48 -0.31
N TYR A 152 5.90 5.89 -1.38
CA TYR A 152 5.60 7.11 -2.13
C TYR A 152 5.28 6.75 -3.57
N VAL A 153 4.29 7.41 -4.13
CA VAL A 153 3.85 7.20 -5.51
C VAL A 153 3.69 8.54 -6.21
N SER A 154 4.34 8.70 -7.34
CA SER A 154 4.22 9.82 -8.25
C SER A 154 3.53 9.41 -9.55
N HIS A 155 3.39 10.35 -10.48
CA HIS A 155 2.94 10.03 -11.84
C HIS A 155 3.90 9.11 -12.60
N HIS A 156 5.18 9.20 -12.28
CA HIS A 156 6.24 8.57 -13.06
C HIS A 156 6.64 7.22 -12.49
N ASP A 157 6.76 7.14 -11.15
CA ASP A 157 7.26 5.93 -10.50
C ASP A 157 6.85 5.89 -9.02
N HIS A 158 7.27 4.85 -8.33
CA HIS A 158 6.99 4.66 -6.91
C HIS A 158 8.24 4.18 -6.17
N ALA A 159 8.29 4.43 -4.86
CA ALA A 159 9.38 4.00 -4.01
C ALA A 159 8.89 3.60 -2.62
N LEU A 160 9.52 2.59 -2.02
CA LEU A 160 9.39 2.32 -0.60
C LEU A 160 10.24 3.33 0.17
N LEU A 161 9.64 4.01 1.14
CA LEU A 161 10.34 5.03 1.94
C LEU A 161 10.83 4.48 3.27
N ASP A 162 9.92 3.92 4.06
CA ASP A 162 10.20 3.49 5.42
C ASP A 162 9.36 2.28 5.80
N PHE A 163 9.72 1.63 6.88
CA PHE A 163 8.97 0.49 7.42
C PHE A 163 9.13 0.39 8.93
N ARG A 164 8.14 -0.25 9.58
CA ARG A 164 8.16 -0.59 11.01
C ARG A 164 7.76 -2.04 11.19
N LEU A 165 8.50 -2.76 12.03
CA LEU A 165 8.05 -4.08 12.47
C LEU A 165 6.98 -3.90 13.54
N TYR A 166 5.79 -4.44 13.28
CA TYR A 166 4.73 -4.44 14.27
C TYR A 166 5.05 -5.42 15.40
N LEU A 167 5.15 -4.89 16.63
CA LEU A 167 5.31 -5.69 17.83
C LEU A 167 3.94 -5.90 18.49
N PRO A 168 3.33 -7.09 18.42
CA PRO A 168 2.04 -7.34 19.08
C PRO A 168 2.07 -7.05 20.57
N GLU A 169 0.95 -6.67 21.15
CA GLU A 169 0.81 -6.33 22.56
C GLU A 169 1.34 -7.43 23.49
N GLU A 170 1.09 -8.70 23.15
CA GLU A 170 1.61 -9.87 23.88
C GLU A 170 3.15 -9.91 23.96
N TRP A 171 3.82 -9.47 22.89
CA TRP A 171 5.27 -9.35 22.86
C TRP A 171 5.76 -8.14 23.66
N ALA A 172 5.04 -7.04 23.59
CA ALA A 172 5.45 -5.79 24.19
C ALA A 172 5.53 -5.87 25.72
N TYR A 173 4.68 -6.69 26.33
CA TYR A 173 4.60 -6.86 27.79
C TYR A 173 5.23 -8.16 28.32
N ASP A 174 5.76 -9.04 27.46
CA ASP A 174 6.50 -10.23 27.84
C ASP A 174 8.00 -9.94 27.94
N GLU A 175 8.45 -9.50 29.11
CA GLU A 175 9.85 -9.14 29.32
C GLU A 175 10.81 -10.31 29.10
N LEU A 176 10.44 -11.53 29.51
CA LEU A 176 11.31 -12.71 29.36
C LEU A 176 11.51 -13.02 27.87
N ARG A 177 10.44 -12.99 27.10
CA ARG A 177 10.48 -13.21 25.66
C ARG A 177 11.27 -12.11 24.95
N ARG A 178 11.09 -10.85 25.35
CA ARG A 178 11.86 -9.72 24.81
C ARG A 178 13.34 -9.87 25.05
N GLN A 179 13.74 -10.24 26.27
CA GLN A 179 15.14 -10.47 26.61
C GLN A 179 15.73 -11.64 25.82
N ALA A 180 15.02 -12.78 25.75
CA ALA A 180 15.45 -13.96 25.01
C ALA A 180 15.62 -13.70 23.50
N CYS A 181 14.87 -12.75 22.94
CA CYS A 181 14.91 -12.38 21.52
C CYS A 181 15.62 -11.04 21.27
N HIS A 182 16.35 -10.51 22.24
CA HIS A 182 17.13 -9.27 22.16
C HIS A 182 16.32 -8.05 21.68
N VAL A 183 15.04 -7.95 22.05
CA VAL A 183 14.22 -6.77 21.71
C VAL A 183 14.71 -5.57 22.52
N PRO A 184 15.12 -4.46 21.88
CA PRO A 184 15.59 -3.27 22.58
C PRO A 184 14.56 -2.73 23.57
N LYS A 185 15.02 -2.20 24.70
CA LYS A 185 14.15 -1.70 25.78
C LYS A 185 13.32 -0.47 25.35
N GLU A 186 13.81 0.28 24.37
CA GLU A 186 13.18 1.48 23.82
C GLU A 186 11.95 1.14 22.97
N VAL A 187 11.92 -0.04 22.36
CA VAL A 187 10.79 -0.49 21.53
C VAL A 187 9.56 -0.65 22.40
N ARG A 188 8.52 0.15 22.11
CA ARG A 188 7.23 0.13 22.81
C ARG A 188 6.15 -0.48 21.93
N TYR A 189 5.01 -0.78 22.57
CA TYR A 189 3.81 -1.16 21.83
C TYR A 189 3.22 0.09 21.15
N HIS A 190 3.06 -0.04 19.85
CA HIS A 190 2.35 0.93 19.03
C HIS A 190 1.41 0.15 18.11
N THR A 191 0.21 0.66 17.96
CA THR A 191 -0.72 0.14 16.95
C THR A 191 -0.16 0.40 15.55
N ARG A 192 -0.62 -0.36 14.56
CA ARG A 192 -0.20 -0.14 13.16
C ARG A 192 -0.51 1.28 12.69
N GLN A 193 -1.63 1.84 13.13
CA GLN A 193 -2.03 3.21 12.84
C GLN A 193 -1.07 4.24 13.45
N GLU A 194 -0.65 4.03 14.69
CA GLU A 194 0.35 4.89 15.34
C GLU A 194 1.70 4.80 14.62
N GLN A 195 2.12 3.61 14.19
CA GLN A 195 3.33 3.45 13.38
C GLN A 195 3.26 4.18 12.03
N CYS A 196 2.09 4.18 11.36
CA CYS A 196 1.88 5.00 10.16
C CYS A 196 2.03 6.49 10.45
N LEU A 197 1.43 6.98 11.55
CA LEU A 197 1.53 8.39 11.93
C LEU A 197 2.95 8.79 12.31
N GLU A 198 3.69 7.94 13.01
CA GLU A 198 5.11 8.17 13.33
C GLU A 198 5.98 8.28 12.08
N MET A 199 5.76 7.42 11.08
CA MET A 199 6.47 7.52 9.80
C MET A 199 6.08 8.79 9.04
N LEU A 200 4.79 9.16 9.06
CA LEU A 200 4.32 10.41 8.46
C LEU A 200 4.92 11.64 9.15
N ASP A 201 4.94 11.66 10.48
CA ASP A 201 5.53 12.73 11.27
C ASP A 201 7.06 12.86 11.06
N ALA A 202 7.74 11.74 10.78
CA ALA A 202 9.17 11.74 10.50
C ALA A 202 9.52 12.24 9.09
N TRP A 203 8.70 11.91 8.08
CA TRP A 203 9.08 12.06 6.69
C TRP A 203 8.11 12.91 5.85
N GLY A 204 6.85 13.08 6.26
CA GLY A 204 5.82 13.77 5.47
C GLY A 204 6.24 15.17 5.03
N ASP A 205 6.78 15.97 5.93
CA ASP A 205 7.23 17.33 5.62
C ASP A 205 8.46 17.39 4.69
N GLN A 206 9.16 16.26 4.52
CA GLN A 206 10.37 16.18 3.72
C GLN A 206 10.12 15.78 2.27
N ILE A 207 8.93 15.30 1.95
CA ILE A 207 8.56 14.87 0.61
C ILE A 207 7.27 15.55 0.14
N PRO A 208 7.30 16.28 -0.99
CA PRO A 208 6.10 16.87 -1.54
C PRO A 208 5.03 15.81 -1.79
N HIS A 209 3.84 16.00 -1.22
CA HIS A 209 2.72 15.10 -1.45
C HIS A 209 1.39 15.84 -1.26
N GLY A 210 0.36 15.29 -1.88
CA GLY A 210 -0.98 15.85 -1.79
C GLY A 210 -1.97 14.92 -1.10
N TRP A 211 -1.61 13.65 -0.93
CA TRP A 211 -2.56 12.64 -0.48
C TRP A 211 -1.90 11.56 0.38
N VAL A 212 -2.69 11.06 1.34
CA VAL A 212 -2.36 9.86 2.11
C VAL A 212 -3.39 8.77 1.79
N THR A 213 -2.92 7.55 1.56
CA THR A 213 -3.80 6.40 1.30
C THR A 213 -3.45 5.20 2.16
N GLY A 214 -4.38 4.28 2.28
CA GLY A 214 -4.22 3.01 2.99
C GLY A 214 -5.46 2.13 2.83
N ASP A 215 -5.33 0.88 3.21
CA ASP A 215 -6.36 -0.13 3.08
C ASP A 215 -7.51 0.01 4.10
N ASP A 216 -8.42 -0.94 4.11
CA ASP A 216 -9.58 -0.96 5.00
C ASP A 216 -9.21 -1.32 6.46
N GLU A 217 -8.05 -1.93 6.68
CA GLU A 217 -7.51 -2.14 8.03
C GLU A 217 -7.18 -0.79 8.70
N LEU A 218 -6.58 0.14 7.94
CA LEU A 218 -6.25 1.47 8.41
C LEU A 218 -7.48 2.38 8.45
N GLY A 219 -8.23 2.43 7.37
CA GLY A 219 -9.34 3.36 7.20
C GLY A 219 -10.54 3.11 8.10
N ARG A 220 -10.74 1.88 8.61
CA ARG A 220 -11.81 1.59 9.59
C ARG A 220 -11.62 2.35 10.90
N HIS A 221 -10.38 2.72 11.25
CA HIS A 221 -10.05 3.38 12.51
C HIS A 221 -10.33 4.88 12.45
N THR A 222 -11.40 5.32 13.09
CA THR A 222 -11.81 6.73 13.10
C THR A 222 -10.77 7.64 13.75
N ARG A 223 -10.00 7.15 14.73
CA ARG A 223 -8.90 7.89 15.36
C ARG A 223 -7.78 8.17 14.37
N PHE A 224 -7.46 7.22 13.50
CA PHE A 224 -6.45 7.40 12.47
C PHE A 224 -6.86 8.50 11.48
N ARG A 225 -8.09 8.45 10.96
CA ARG A 225 -8.63 9.49 10.09
C ARG A 225 -8.69 10.88 10.75
N HIS A 226 -8.98 10.91 12.05
CA HIS A 226 -8.96 12.15 12.83
C HIS A 226 -7.54 12.72 12.94
N ALA A 227 -6.56 11.88 13.30
CA ALA A 227 -5.16 12.26 13.41
C ALA A 227 -4.56 12.76 12.09
N LEU A 228 -4.96 12.19 10.95
CA LEU A 228 -4.58 12.71 9.62
C LEU A 228 -5.15 14.12 9.39
N ARG A 229 -6.42 14.36 9.75
CA ARG A 229 -7.03 15.70 9.64
C ARG A 229 -6.36 16.74 10.53
N GLU A 230 -5.99 16.36 11.76
CA GLU A 230 -5.28 17.26 12.69
C GLU A 230 -3.92 17.69 12.13
N ARG A 231 -3.30 16.87 11.28
CA ARG A 231 -2.07 17.17 10.53
C ARG A 231 -2.32 17.96 9.23
N GLY A 232 -3.57 18.23 8.90
CA GLY A 232 -3.92 18.90 7.64
C GLY A 232 -3.89 17.98 6.42
N GLU A 233 -3.72 16.67 6.62
CA GLU A 233 -3.59 15.71 5.54
C GLU A 233 -4.91 15.46 4.79
N ARG A 234 -4.83 15.46 3.47
CA ARG A 234 -5.89 14.93 2.61
C ARG A 234 -5.67 13.43 2.46
N TYR A 235 -6.71 12.65 2.64
CA TYR A 235 -6.60 11.21 2.53
C TYR A 235 -7.72 10.60 1.69
N VAL A 236 -7.45 9.42 1.14
CA VAL A 236 -8.44 8.49 0.58
C VAL A 236 -8.15 7.11 1.17
N LEU A 237 -8.95 6.69 2.13
CA LEU A 237 -8.71 5.45 2.86
C LEU A 237 -9.80 4.42 2.59
N GLY A 238 -9.39 3.18 2.30
CA GLY A 238 -10.29 2.05 2.21
C GLY A 238 -11.09 1.86 3.50
N VAL A 239 -12.34 1.43 3.40
CA VAL A 239 -13.16 1.08 4.57
C VAL A 239 -13.97 -0.19 4.32
N PRO A 240 -14.23 -1.00 5.36
CA PRO A 240 -15.00 -2.22 5.21
C PRO A 240 -16.45 -1.94 4.76
N CYS A 241 -17.02 -2.87 4.04
CA CYS A 241 -18.40 -2.81 3.53
C CYS A 241 -19.46 -2.67 4.63
N ASN A 242 -19.16 -3.09 5.86
CA ASN A 242 -20.04 -2.97 7.04
C ASN A 242 -19.86 -1.65 7.81
N THR A 243 -19.04 -0.73 7.32
CA THR A 243 -18.83 0.58 7.95
C THR A 243 -20.18 1.28 8.18
N THR A 244 -20.44 1.66 9.44
CA THR A 244 -21.68 2.31 9.81
C THR A 244 -21.61 3.80 9.51
N MET A 245 -22.56 4.28 8.71
CA MET A 245 -22.62 5.68 8.30
C MET A 245 -24.04 6.25 8.41
N ARG A 246 -24.13 7.58 8.42
CA ARG A 246 -25.35 8.36 8.24
C ARG A 246 -25.23 9.19 6.99
N ASP A 247 -26.19 9.04 6.09
CA ASP A 247 -26.30 9.85 4.88
C ASP A 247 -26.75 11.27 5.24
N LEU A 248 -25.96 12.28 4.89
CA LEU A 248 -26.26 13.68 5.18
C LEU A 248 -27.12 14.35 4.10
N GLU A 249 -27.25 13.73 2.96
CA GLU A 249 -28.04 14.21 1.83
C GLU A 249 -29.37 13.44 1.68
N ALA A 250 -29.60 12.44 2.56
CA ALA A 250 -30.88 11.76 2.59
C ALA A 250 -32.00 12.71 3.03
N PRO A 251 -33.21 12.62 2.47
CA PRO A 251 -34.35 13.39 2.94
C PRO A 251 -34.58 13.12 4.44
N TRP A 252 -34.84 14.19 5.18
CA TRP A 252 -35.12 14.07 6.60
C TRP A 252 -36.44 13.36 6.81
N PRO A 253 -36.51 12.40 7.76
CA PRO A 253 -37.77 11.79 8.09
C PRO A 253 -38.76 12.86 8.56
N MET A 254 -40.05 12.70 8.21
CA MET A 254 -41.08 13.68 8.53
C MET A 254 -41.16 13.90 10.06
N TYR A 255 -41.04 15.15 10.49
CA TYR A 255 -41.19 15.50 11.89
C TYR A 255 -42.66 15.58 12.29
N GLN A 256 -43.06 14.81 13.30
CA GLN A 256 -44.43 14.73 13.75
C GLN A 256 -44.79 15.76 14.84
N GLY A 257 -43.98 16.78 15.03
CA GLY A 257 -44.28 17.90 15.95
C GLY A 257 -44.01 17.62 17.44
N ARG A 258 -43.51 16.43 17.82
CA ARG A 258 -43.19 16.06 19.20
C ARG A 258 -41.76 15.51 19.32
N GLY A 259 -41.03 15.94 20.37
CA GLY A 259 -39.69 15.46 20.65
C GLY A 259 -38.60 16.10 19.79
N ARG A 260 -37.40 15.47 19.74
CA ARG A 260 -36.29 15.96 18.94
C ARG A 260 -36.54 15.67 17.46
N PRO A 261 -36.27 16.61 16.53
CA PRO A 261 -36.37 16.37 15.11
C PRO A 261 -35.59 15.10 14.70
N PRO A 262 -36.19 14.23 13.90
CA PRO A 262 -35.55 13.00 13.49
C PRO A 262 -34.35 13.32 12.59
N LYS A 263 -33.31 12.48 12.66
CA LYS A 263 -32.14 12.53 11.77
C LYS A 263 -32.15 11.31 10.86
N ALA A 264 -31.48 11.38 9.75
CA ALA A 264 -31.26 10.21 8.89
C ALA A 264 -30.74 9.01 9.71
N PRO A 265 -31.25 7.79 9.48
CA PRO A 265 -30.86 6.62 10.25
C PRO A 265 -29.40 6.23 10.02
N TRP A 266 -28.82 5.55 11.00
CA TRP A 266 -27.54 4.87 10.83
C TRP A 266 -27.75 3.59 10.06
N GLN A 267 -26.89 3.31 9.06
CA GLN A 267 -26.93 2.12 8.22
C GLN A 267 -25.52 1.74 7.80
N SER A 268 -25.30 0.53 7.31
CA SER A 268 -24.01 0.17 6.71
C SER A 268 -23.88 0.78 5.31
N VAL A 269 -22.63 0.97 4.84
CA VAL A 269 -22.41 1.42 3.46
C VAL A 269 -22.97 0.45 2.44
N THR A 270 -22.95 -0.87 2.71
CA THR A 270 -23.59 -1.89 1.86
C THR A 270 -25.11 -1.70 1.77
N GLN A 271 -25.79 -1.51 2.92
CA GLN A 271 -27.25 -1.29 2.93
C GLN A 271 -27.63 -0.02 2.16
N TRP A 272 -26.83 1.02 2.24
CA TRP A 272 -27.03 2.25 1.48
C TRP A 272 -26.82 2.01 -0.02
N ARG A 273 -25.70 1.40 -0.39
CA ARG A 273 -25.36 1.08 -1.79
C ARG A 273 -26.43 0.24 -2.49
N GLN A 274 -26.99 -0.76 -1.81
CA GLN A 274 -28.02 -1.67 -2.36
C GLN A 274 -29.30 -0.95 -2.79
N ARG A 275 -29.53 0.29 -2.32
CA ARG A 275 -30.69 1.12 -2.69
C ARG A 275 -30.40 2.09 -3.84
N LEU A 276 -29.16 2.11 -4.34
CA LEU A 276 -28.79 2.99 -5.43
C LEU A 276 -29.35 2.46 -6.74
N GLU A 277 -29.98 3.35 -7.49
CA GLU A 277 -30.42 3.09 -8.85
C GLU A 277 -29.24 3.16 -9.84
N ALA A 278 -29.40 2.57 -11.04
CA ALA A 278 -28.33 2.50 -12.03
C ALA A 278 -27.83 3.90 -12.47
N GLN A 279 -28.71 4.88 -12.56
CA GLN A 279 -28.38 6.25 -12.94
C GLN A 279 -27.58 7.03 -11.89
N ALA A 280 -27.46 6.53 -10.65
CA ALA A 280 -26.63 7.16 -9.64
C ALA A 280 -25.11 6.99 -9.89
N TRP A 281 -24.75 6.09 -10.78
CA TRP A 281 -23.36 5.76 -11.06
C TRP A 281 -22.80 6.55 -12.22
N THR A 282 -21.66 7.20 -12.00
CA THR A 282 -20.90 7.90 -13.04
C THR A 282 -19.77 7.01 -13.53
N ARG A 283 -19.68 6.78 -14.85
CA ARG A 283 -18.60 6.01 -15.44
C ARG A 283 -17.37 6.90 -15.67
N LEU A 284 -16.22 6.44 -15.19
CA LEU A 284 -14.93 7.10 -15.33
C LEU A 284 -13.92 6.15 -15.98
N THR A 285 -13.14 6.67 -16.94
CA THR A 285 -11.96 5.98 -17.47
C THR A 285 -10.78 6.30 -16.58
N VAL A 286 -10.16 5.27 -16.00
CA VAL A 286 -9.08 5.41 -15.01
C VAL A 286 -7.71 5.41 -15.69
N ARG A 287 -7.52 4.54 -16.66
CA ARG A 287 -6.26 4.40 -17.40
C ARG A 287 -6.48 3.62 -18.70
N ASP A 288 -5.51 3.70 -19.59
CA ASP A 288 -5.41 2.76 -20.69
C ASP A 288 -4.85 1.42 -20.19
N GLY A 289 -5.48 0.35 -20.61
CA GLY A 289 -5.06 -1.02 -20.31
C GLY A 289 -4.68 -1.76 -21.60
N GLU A 290 -4.04 -2.89 -21.46
CA GLU A 290 -3.65 -3.75 -22.60
C GLU A 290 -4.83 -4.17 -23.48
N LYS A 291 -6.02 -4.30 -22.88
CA LYS A 291 -7.27 -4.71 -23.55
C LYS A 291 -8.20 -3.54 -23.85
N GLY A 292 -7.71 -2.30 -23.80
CA GLY A 292 -8.49 -1.08 -23.93
C GLY A 292 -8.65 -0.31 -22.62
N PRO A 293 -9.39 0.82 -22.63
CA PRO A 293 -9.55 1.67 -21.46
C PRO A 293 -10.12 0.92 -20.27
N VAL A 294 -9.46 1.04 -19.12
CA VAL A 294 -9.97 0.52 -17.84
C VAL A 294 -10.95 1.53 -17.27
N ALA A 295 -12.22 1.18 -17.25
CA ALA A 295 -13.27 2.01 -16.71
C ALA A 295 -13.78 1.47 -15.37
N ILE A 296 -14.22 2.38 -14.51
CA ILE A 296 -14.93 2.08 -13.28
C ILE A 296 -16.21 2.91 -13.24
N GLU A 297 -17.14 2.51 -12.40
CA GLU A 297 -18.31 3.30 -12.05
C GLU A 297 -18.18 3.78 -10.62
N VAL A 298 -18.45 5.06 -10.39
CA VAL A 298 -18.23 5.75 -9.11
C VAL A 298 -19.52 6.41 -8.66
N VAL A 299 -19.78 6.39 -7.37
CA VAL A 299 -20.76 7.24 -6.71
C VAL A 299 -20.14 7.88 -5.47
N THR A 300 -20.50 9.13 -5.21
CA THR A 300 -20.04 9.86 -4.03
C THR A 300 -21.22 10.25 -3.16
N ARG A 301 -21.00 10.30 -1.84
CA ARG A 301 -22.04 10.71 -0.89
C ARG A 301 -21.44 11.40 0.31
N ARG A 302 -22.03 12.49 0.73
CA ARG A 302 -21.64 13.17 1.97
C ARG A 302 -22.24 12.46 3.16
N ILE A 303 -21.41 11.99 4.05
CA ILE A 303 -21.81 11.14 5.17
C ILE A 303 -21.20 11.60 6.50
N GLN A 304 -21.67 10.97 7.59
CA GLN A 304 -20.99 10.96 8.88
C GLN A 304 -20.76 9.50 9.30
N THR A 305 -19.60 9.21 9.87
CA THR A 305 -19.31 7.93 10.52
C THR A 305 -19.47 8.04 12.04
N ARG A 306 -19.58 6.89 12.73
CA ARG A 306 -19.56 6.87 14.19
C ARG A 306 -18.12 6.88 14.69
N LEU A 307 -17.87 7.73 15.68
CA LEU A 307 -16.69 7.66 16.53
C LEU A 307 -16.91 6.63 17.65
N GLU A 308 -15.86 6.29 18.35
CA GLU A 308 -15.94 5.51 19.59
C GLU A 308 -16.91 6.17 20.59
N ARG A 309 -17.50 5.34 21.46
CA ARG A 309 -18.52 5.78 22.45
C ARG A 309 -19.75 6.45 21.83
N LYS A 310 -20.16 6.03 20.62
CA LYS A 310 -21.38 6.51 19.92
C LYS A 310 -21.37 8.00 19.58
N ARG A 311 -20.25 8.70 19.67
CA ARG A 311 -20.14 10.09 19.18
C ARG A 311 -20.25 10.12 17.66
N THR A 312 -20.78 11.22 17.13
CA THR A 312 -20.85 11.45 15.68
C THR A 312 -19.53 12.05 15.22
N GLY A 313 -18.92 11.46 14.18
CA GLY A 313 -17.71 11.99 13.56
C GLY A 313 -17.99 13.23 12.71
N PRO A 314 -16.95 13.87 12.18
CA PRO A 314 -17.09 14.93 11.21
C PRO A 314 -17.73 14.41 9.92
N ALA A 315 -18.16 15.33 9.06
CA ALA A 315 -18.60 14.97 7.72
C ALA A 315 -17.43 14.49 6.88
N GLU A 316 -17.66 13.46 6.06
CA GLU A 316 -16.72 12.87 5.11
C GLU A 316 -17.45 12.61 3.79
N TRP A 317 -16.68 12.52 2.70
CA TRP A 317 -17.17 11.92 1.48
C TRP A 317 -16.98 10.41 1.52
N LEU A 318 -18.03 9.67 1.29
CA LEU A 318 -17.99 8.27 0.91
C LEU A 318 -17.84 8.21 -0.61
N VAL A 319 -16.83 7.50 -1.07
CA VAL A 319 -16.62 7.16 -2.48
C VAL A 319 -16.83 5.67 -2.62
N VAL A 320 -17.75 5.25 -3.46
CA VAL A 320 -17.97 3.84 -3.77
C VAL A 320 -17.63 3.62 -5.22
N THR A 321 -16.79 2.65 -5.49
CA THR A 321 -16.42 2.25 -6.85
C THR A 321 -16.90 0.84 -7.14
N ARG A 322 -17.22 0.58 -8.42
CA ARG A 322 -17.46 -0.78 -8.91
C ARG A 322 -16.92 -0.95 -10.33
N ARG A 323 -16.64 -2.18 -10.71
CA ARG A 323 -16.33 -2.49 -12.12
C ARG A 323 -17.61 -2.54 -12.94
N PRO A 324 -17.61 -1.91 -14.14
CA PRO A 324 -18.70 -2.08 -15.07
C PRO A 324 -18.89 -3.56 -15.42
N LEU A 325 -20.13 -4.00 -15.56
CA LEU A 325 -20.42 -5.30 -16.16
C LEU A 325 -20.03 -5.20 -17.64
N THR A 326 -18.98 -5.88 -18.07
CA THR A 326 -18.70 -6.06 -19.48
C THR A 326 -19.69 -7.09 -20.02
N GLU A 327 -20.35 -6.74 -21.13
CA GLU A 327 -21.34 -7.61 -21.81
C GLU A 327 -20.74 -8.97 -22.25
N ASP A 328 -19.42 -9.13 -22.19
CA ASP A 328 -18.67 -10.24 -22.76
C ASP A 328 -18.18 -11.31 -21.74
N ARG A 329 -18.62 -11.22 -20.48
CA ARG A 329 -18.43 -12.32 -19.52
C ARG A 329 -19.79 -12.92 -19.15
N THR A 330 -20.25 -13.85 -19.95
CA THR A 330 -21.05 -14.97 -19.44
C THR A 330 -20.20 -15.68 -18.39
N LEU A 331 -20.27 -15.21 -17.15
CA LEU A 331 -19.77 -15.96 -16.01
C LEU A 331 -20.63 -17.23 -15.94
N GLU A 332 -20.05 -18.35 -16.36
CA GLU A 332 -20.57 -19.63 -15.97
C GLU A 332 -20.69 -19.62 -14.43
N PRO A 333 -21.86 -19.92 -13.88
CA PRO A 333 -22.05 -19.97 -12.45
C PRO A 333 -21.17 -21.10 -11.90
N ARG A 334 -20.03 -20.75 -11.29
CA ARG A 334 -19.34 -21.69 -10.41
C ARG A 334 -20.29 -21.99 -9.26
N ALA A 335 -20.85 -23.18 -9.32
CA ALA A 335 -21.76 -23.71 -8.32
C ALA A 335 -21.03 -23.95 -6.99
N SER A 336 -20.90 -22.89 -6.17
CA SER A 336 -20.70 -23.02 -4.73
C SER A 336 -21.63 -22.07 -4.00
N ARG A 337 -22.36 -22.60 -3.03
CA ARG A 337 -23.39 -21.87 -2.26
C ARG A 337 -22.85 -20.69 -1.43
N ASP A 338 -21.52 -20.51 -1.37
CA ASP A 338 -20.83 -19.40 -0.68
C ASP A 338 -20.35 -18.29 -1.63
N ALA A 339 -20.63 -18.38 -2.94
CA ALA A 339 -20.10 -17.47 -3.95
C ALA A 339 -20.70 -16.05 -3.93
N THR A 340 -21.90 -15.87 -3.37
CA THR A 340 -22.62 -14.59 -3.43
C THR A 340 -21.99 -13.48 -2.58
N ASP A 341 -21.37 -13.80 -1.46
CA ASP A 341 -20.78 -12.80 -0.55
C ASP A 341 -19.36 -12.41 -0.98
N GLN A 342 -18.57 -13.36 -1.48
CA GLN A 342 -17.21 -13.11 -1.97
C GLN A 342 -17.19 -12.35 -3.31
N ASP A 343 -18.11 -12.65 -4.23
CA ASP A 343 -18.21 -11.95 -5.50
C ASP A 343 -18.65 -10.48 -5.32
N GLU A 344 -19.50 -10.18 -4.34
CA GLU A 344 -19.84 -8.79 -3.99
C GLU A 344 -18.63 -8.02 -3.43
N HIS A 345 -17.80 -8.63 -2.61
CA HIS A 345 -16.59 -8.00 -2.07
C HIS A 345 -15.58 -7.63 -3.14
N HIS A 346 -15.40 -8.45 -4.17
CA HIS A 346 -14.47 -8.18 -5.27
C HIS A 346 -15.01 -7.16 -6.29
N ARG A 347 -16.31 -6.86 -6.25
CA ARG A 347 -16.95 -5.96 -7.20
C ARG A 347 -17.01 -4.52 -6.71
N TYR A 348 -17.14 -4.29 -5.41
CA TYR A 348 -17.34 -2.96 -4.82
C TYR A 348 -16.23 -2.62 -3.84
N HIS A 349 -15.72 -1.39 -3.94
CA HIS A 349 -14.77 -0.83 -3.00
C HIS A 349 -15.33 0.45 -2.40
N TYR A 350 -15.02 0.68 -1.14
CA TYR A 350 -15.55 1.78 -0.33
C TYR A 350 -14.40 2.58 0.26
N TYR A 351 -14.45 3.89 0.09
CA TYR A 351 -13.41 4.80 0.58
C TYR A 351 -14.01 5.99 1.30
N LEU A 352 -13.25 6.53 2.26
CA LEU A 352 -13.58 7.78 2.94
C LEU A 352 -12.50 8.83 2.67
N THR A 353 -12.95 10.07 2.45
CA THR A 353 -12.09 11.24 2.25
C THR A 353 -12.68 12.46 2.96
N PRO A 354 -11.87 13.45 3.42
CA PRO A 354 -12.39 14.63 4.09
C PRO A 354 -13.19 15.53 3.15
N THR A 355 -14.15 16.29 3.71
CA THR A 355 -15.03 17.18 2.93
C THR A 355 -14.34 18.40 2.32
N GLY A 356 -13.08 18.68 2.66
CA GLY A 356 -12.29 19.72 2.00
C GLY A 356 -11.95 19.43 0.54
N VAL A 357 -12.17 18.18 0.08
CA VAL A 357 -12.09 17.79 -1.33
C VAL A 357 -13.46 18.03 -1.98
N SER A 358 -13.54 18.77 -3.09
CA SER A 358 -14.81 19.02 -3.76
C SER A 358 -15.39 17.73 -4.36
N ALA A 359 -16.73 17.59 -4.32
CA ALA A 359 -17.42 16.46 -4.93
C ALA A 359 -17.18 16.41 -6.45
N ALA A 360 -17.10 17.56 -7.10
CA ALA A 360 -16.76 17.68 -8.51
C ALA A 360 -15.38 17.06 -8.78
N ARG A 361 -14.37 17.37 -7.96
CA ARG A 361 -13.03 16.81 -8.10
C ARG A 361 -12.98 15.28 -7.91
N LEU A 362 -13.97 14.70 -7.22
CA LEU A 362 -14.10 13.24 -7.05
C LEU A 362 -14.87 12.58 -8.20
N GLN A 363 -15.53 13.38 -9.09
CA GLN A 363 -16.38 12.91 -10.17
C GLN A 363 -15.92 13.39 -11.56
N GLU A 364 -14.91 14.26 -11.66
CA GLU A 364 -14.43 14.76 -12.94
C GLU A 364 -13.82 13.66 -13.79
N PRO A 365 -14.31 13.47 -15.03
CA PRO A 365 -13.72 12.52 -15.98
C PRO A 365 -12.34 12.96 -16.47
N SER A 366 -12.06 14.25 -16.48
CA SER A 366 -10.74 14.80 -16.76
C SER A 366 -9.85 14.70 -15.53
N LEU A 367 -9.43 13.49 -15.27
CA LEU A 367 -8.54 13.05 -14.21
C LEU A 367 -7.12 13.60 -14.35
N GLU A 368 -6.90 14.66 -15.12
CA GLU A 368 -5.59 15.31 -15.16
C GLU A 368 -5.16 15.86 -13.78
N ASN A 369 -6.12 16.20 -12.90
CA ASN A 369 -5.86 16.68 -11.54
C ASN A 369 -6.12 15.66 -10.41
N LEU A 370 -6.83 14.55 -10.71
CA LEU A 370 -6.94 13.36 -9.86
C LEU A 370 -6.13 12.20 -10.43
N ALA A 371 -5.58 12.42 -11.62
CA ALA A 371 -4.89 11.39 -12.38
C ALA A 371 -3.77 10.68 -11.61
N PRO A 372 -2.96 11.35 -10.78
CA PRO A 372 -2.03 10.63 -9.95
C PRO A 372 -2.72 9.83 -8.86
N CYS A 373 -3.49 10.50 -8.02
CA CYS A 373 -4.15 9.86 -6.89
C CYS A 373 -5.17 8.82 -7.33
N GLY A 374 -6.06 9.16 -8.26
CA GLY A 374 -7.09 8.25 -8.74
C GLY A 374 -6.54 7.10 -9.59
N ARG A 375 -5.59 7.34 -10.47
CA ARG A 375 -4.96 6.29 -11.29
C ARG A 375 -4.14 5.34 -10.44
N THR A 376 -3.31 5.85 -9.58
CA THR A 376 -2.42 5.02 -8.75
C THR A 376 -3.19 4.33 -7.63
N PHE A 377 -4.07 5.04 -6.95
CA PHE A 377 -4.93 4.48 -5.92
C PHE A 377 -5.80 3.34 -6.46
N LEU A 378 -6.47 3.53 -7.60
CA LEU A 378 -7.31 2.49 -8.21
C LEU A 378 -6.50 1.37 -8.89
N VAL A 379 -5.27 1.64 -9.33
CA VAL A 379 -4.38 0.64 -9.93
C VAL A 379 -3.78 -0.29 -8.88
N HIS A 380 -3.36 0.24 -7.74
CA HIS A 380 -2.76 -0.57 -6.68
C HIS A 380 -3.79 -1.23 -5.76
N TYR A 381 -4.97 -0.63 -5.59
CA TYR A 381 -6.04 -1.16 -4.74
C TYR A 381 -7.17 -1.88 -5.49
N VAL A 382 -7.13 -1.94 -6.81
CA VAL A 382 -8.01 -2.87 -7.53
C VAL A 382 -7.40 -4.28 -7.45
N PRO A 383 -8.07 -5.25 -6.83
CA PRO A 383 -7.50 -6.58 -6.51
C PRO A 383 -7.22 -7.51 -7.71
N ASP A 384 -6.93 -6.98 -8.89
CA ASP A 384 -6.55 -7.76 -10.07
C ASP A 384 -5.09 -7.57 -10.51
N ALA A 385 -4.22 -7.03 -9.66
CA ALA A 385 -2.87 -7.56 -9.70
C ALA A 385 -3.02 -9.04 -9.31
N PRO A 386 -2.73 -10.01 -10.20
CA PRO A 386 -2.78 -11.40 -9.81
C PRO A 386 -1.93 -11.54 -8.55
N PRO A 387 -2.41 -12.24 -7.51
CA PRO A 387 -1.58 -12.52 -6.35
C PRO A 387 -0.32 -13.13 -6.92
N MET A 388 0.87 -12.65 -6.50
CA MET A 388 2.12 -13.32 -6.84
C MET A 388 1.95 -14.78 -6.40
N ARG A 389 1.56 -15.62 -7.33
CA ARG A 389 1.54 -17.06 -7.11
C ARG A 389 2.99 -17.49 -7.13
N ILE A 390 3.58 -17.56 -5.95
CA ILE A 390 4.74 -18.40 -5.76
C ILE A 390 4.21 -19.81 -5.97
N GLY A 391 4.53 -20.40 -7.13
CA GLY A 391 4.17 -21.78 -7.43
C GLY A 391 4.71 -22.67 -6.32
N HIS A 392 3.99 -23.75 -6.00
CA HIS A 392 4.34 -24.72 -4.98
C HIS A 392 5.72 -25.36 -5.16
N ASP A 393 6.33 -25.19 -6.33
CA ASP A 393 7.59 -25.81 -6.78
C ASP A 393 8.79 -24.86 -6.84
N GLY A 394 8.70 -23.67 -6.26
CA GLY A 394 9.86 -22.76 -6.20
C GLY A 394 10.30 -22.17 -7.54
N GLN A 395 9.54 -22.36 -8.62
CA GLN A 395 9.80 -21.73 -9.91
C GLN A 395 9.16 -20.35 -9.96
N ARG A 396 9.99 -19.32 -10.18
CA ARG A 396 9.58 -17.94 -10.41
C ARG A 396 8.84 -17.85 -11.74
N ILE A 397 7.57 -17.44 -11.68
CA ILE A 397 6.95 -16.82 -12.84
C ILE A 397 7.38 -15.36 -12.79
N ARG A 398 8.19 -14.94 -13.74
CA ARG A 398 8.55 -13.53 -13.94
C ARG A 398 7.29 -12.79 -14.34
N ASP A 399 6.82 -11.91 -13.45
CA ASP A 399 5.96 -10.81 -13.86
C ASP A 399 6.89 -9.64 -14.18
N GLU A 400 7.15 -9.43 -15.47
CA GLU A 400 8.10 -8.45 -16.01
C GLU A 400 7.62 -6.99 -15.79
N ARG A 401 6.51 -6.77 -15.07
CA ARG A 401 5.86 -5.46 -14.94
C ARG A 401 6.09 -4.72 -13.63
N LEU A 402 6.71 -5.34 -12.65
CA LEU A 402 7.06 -4.69 -11.39
C LEU A 402 8.51 -5.00 -11.07
N GLY A 403 9.40 -4.05 -11.36
CA GLY A 403 10.82 -4.11 -11.00
C GLY A 403 11.12 -4.13 -9.49
N LEU A 404 10.19 -4.61 -8.69
CA LEU A 404 10.36 -4.82 -7.25
C LEU A 404 10.63 -6.31 -7.00
N THR A 405 11.89 -6.66 -7.01
CA THR A 405 12.35 -7.82 -6.25
C THR A 405 12.10 -7.54 -4.78
N SER A 406 11.08 -8.18 -4.21
CA SER A 406 10.89 -8.21 -2.77
C SER A 406 12.21 -8.66 -2.13
N ALA A 407 12.93 -7.73 -1.51
CA ALA A 407 14.01 -8.06 -0.60
C ALA A 407 13.39 -8.83 0.57
N VAL A 408 13.47 -10.14 0.52
CA VAL A 408 13.15 -10.99 1.67
C VAL A 408 14.24 -10.72 2.68
N LEU A 409 13.91 -10.03 3.76
CA LEU A 409 14.77 -9.94 4.94
C LEU A 409 15.02 -11.38 5.44
N PRO A 410 16.29 -11.79 5.58
CA PRO A 410 16.60 -13.10 6.13
C PRO A 410 16.14 -13.21 7.58
N ALA A 411 15.78 -14.45 7.94
CA ALA A 411 15.38 -14.81 9.31
C ALA A 411 16.54 -14.71 10.29
#